data_8bd45d893b126be4fe135aaeefc4be96
#
_entry.id   8bd45d893b126be4fe135aaeefc4be96
#
_cell.length_a   1.000
_cell.length_b   1.000
_cell.length_c   1.000
_cell.angle_alpha   90.00
_cell.angle_beta   90.00
_cell.angle_gamma   90.00
#
_symmetry.space_group_name_H-M   'P 1'
#
loop_
_entity.id
_entity.type
_entity.pdbx_description
1 polymer ?
#
loop_
_entity_poly.entity_id
_entity_poly.type
_entity_poly.pdbx_seq_one_letter_code
_entity_poly.pdbx_strand_id
1 'polypeptide(L)'
;MQEMDRLDRREYEFVLVDDCSPDDGETMAALMGLVRDYACVKVVELAKNAGQHNAVMAGLIEGSVEEFIAMDDDMQTHPSQLGKLLDEFDKGYDIVYGYYEHKEHSKFRNFGSYVNYMTVRILLKKPKDLKTSSFWVIRKFVRDYAVEYKSAYTHLQGLFLRTTRNISSVPIQHFKREVGTSNYTLKKLIKLWSNILGFSIVPLQMATYTGFFFSLIGILAAIGVIILKFVRPATYIGWPSMMATICFFSGLNLMFMGIIGEYVGRIFLGMSKNPQYVVRQVHHKDASDEEEKER
;
A
#
# COMPACT_ATOMS: atom_id res chain seq x y z
N MET A 1 -8.08 -25.06 4.06
CA MET A 1 -9.15 -26.02 4.38
C MET A 1 -8.90 -26.70 5.73
N GLN A 2 -7.94 -27.59 5.92
CA GLN A 2 -7.71 -28.27 7.21
C GLN A 2 -7.69 -27.34 8.42
N GLU A 3 -7.11 -26.14 8.30
CA GLU A 3 -7.05 -25.17 9.40
C GLU A 3 -8.42 -24.52 9.66
N MET A 4 -9.21 -24.25 8.63
CA MET A 4 -10.58 -23.73 8.76
C MET A 4 -11.49 -24.75 9.42
N ASP A 5 -11.36 -26.02 9.02
CA ASP A 5 -12.10 -27.14 9.65
C ASP A 5 -11.73 -27.30 11.14
N ARG A 6 -10.43 -27.16 11.47
CA ARG A 6 -9.93 -27.20 12.86
C ARG A 6 -10.49 -26.06 13.72
N LEU A 7 -10.73 -24.89 13.12
CA LEU A 7 -11.29 -23.71 13.77
C LEU A 7 -12.84 -23.71 13.79
N ASP A 8 -13.47 -24.81 13.36
CA ASP A 8 -14.94 -24.96 13.21
C ASP A 8 -15.59 -23.84 12.34
N ARG A 9 -14.84 -23.30 11.39
CA ARG A 9 -15.31 -22.33 10.38
C ARG A 9 -15.67 -23.09 9.10
N ARG A 10 -16.92 -23.48 8.95
CA ARG A 10 -17.39 -24.38 7.86
C ARG A 10 -17.83 -23.64 6.60
N GLU A 11 -18.23 -22.39 6.72
CA GLU A 11 -18.64 -21.57 5.59
C GLU A 11 -17.49 -20.62 5.18
N TYR A 12 -16.73 -21.02 4.20
CA TYR A 12 -15.64 -20.21 3.66
C TYR A 12 -15.49 -20.39 2.15
N GLU A 13 -14.95 -19.36 1.52
CA GLU A 13 -14.52 -19.40 0.14
C GLU A 13 -13.04 -18.98 0.02
N PHE A 14 -12.34 -19.56 -0.95
CA PHE A 14 -11.00 -19.14 -1.33
C PHE A 14 -11.06 -18.39 -2.65
N VAL A 15 -10.68 -17.12 -2.65
CA VAL A 15 -10.53 -16.31 -3.86
C VAL A 15 -9.05 -16.18 -4.15
N LEU A 16 -8.55 -16.93 -5.13
CA LEU A 16 -7.16 -16.93 -5.58
C LEU A 16 -7.05 -15.98 -6.77
N VAL A 17 -6.07 -15.10 -6.77
CA VAL A 17 -5.90 -14.11 -7.84
C VAL A 17 -4.57 -14.32 -8.53
N ASP A 18 -4.58 -14.62 -9.80
CA ASP A 18 -3.40 -14.61 -10.65
C ASP A 18 -3.19 -13.22 -11.25
N ASP A 19 -2.11 -12.55 -10.82
CA ASP A 19 -1.70 -11.22 -11.30
C ASP A 19 -0.86 -11.32 -12.60
N CYS A 20 -1.30 -12.16 -13.52
CA CYS A 20 -0.63 -12.44 -14.78
C CYS A 20 0.81 -12.95 -14.56
N SER A 21 0.93 -14.13 -13.97
CA SER A 21 2.21 -14.80 -13.67
C SER A 21 3.00 -15.08 -14.95
N PRO A 22 4.30 -14.71 -15.00
CA PRO A 22 5.15 -14.89 -16.19
C PRO A 22 5.78 -16.29 -16.25
N ASP A 23 4.97 -17.35 -16.26
CA ASP A 23 5.39 -18.74 -16.13
C ASP A 23 4.75 -19.66 -17.19
N ASP A 24 4.43 -19.10 -18.35
CA ASP A 24 3.82 -19.82 -19.48
C ASP A 24 2.55 -20.60 -19.12
N GLY A 25 1.85 -20.16 -18.05
CA GLY A 25 0.55 -20.71 -17.62
C GLY A 25 0.64 -21.83 -16.59
N GLU A 26 1.81 -22.15 -16.04
CA GLU A 26 1.95 -23.20 -15.02
C GLU A 26 1.14 -22.86 -13.76
N THR A 27 1.21 -21.63 -13.26
CA THR A 27 0.39 -21.16 -12.13
C THR A 27 -1.09 -21.31 -12.42
N MET A 28 -1.53 -20.85 -13.61
CA MET A 28 -2.94 -20.91 -13.97
C MET A 28 -3.43 -22.35 -14.09
N ALA A 29 -2.64 -23.27 -14.66
CA ALA A 29 -2.97 -24.69 -14.75
C ALA A 29 -3.15 -25.32 -13.34
N ALA A 30 -2.29 -24.98 -12.39
CA ALA A 30 -2.39 -25.42 -11.00
C ALA A 30 -3.66 -24.88 -10.31
N LEU A 31 -3.96 -23.58 -10.50
CA LEU A 31 -5.15 -22.93 -9.96
C LEU A 31 -6.44 -23.54 -10.51
N MET A 32 -6.49 -23.85 -11.80
CA MET A 32 -7.62 -24.54 -12.45
C MET A 32 -7.83 -25.96 -11.93
N GLY A 33 -6.74 -26.63 -11.50
CA GLY A 33 -6.83 -27.90 -10.76
C GLY A 33 -7.64 -27.72 -9.46
N LEU A 34 -7.34 -26.67 -8.69
CA LEU A 34 -8.03 -26.38 -7.43
C LEU A 34 -9.52 -26.04 -7.65
N VAL A 35 -9.85 -25.26 -8.69
CA VAL A 35 -11.27 -24.97 -9.04
C VAL A 35 -12.05 -26.24 -9.33
N ARG A 36 -11.44 -27.19 -10.07
CA ARG A 36 -12.07 -28.45 -10.40
C ARG A 36 -12.31 -29.34 -9.17
N ASP A 37 -11.33 -29.36 -8.26
CA ASP A 37 -11.33 -30.26 -7.12
C ASP A 37 -12.18 -29.72 -5.94
N TYR A 38 -12.34 -28.39 -5.81
CA TYR A 38 -12.96 -27.75 -4.65
C TYR A 38 -13.99 -26.69 -5.06
N ALA A 39 -15.24 -26.90 -4.70
CA ALA A 39 -16.35 -25.97 -5.00
C ALA A 39 -16.23 -24.59 -4.29
N CYS A 40 -15.50 -24.55 -3.15
CA CYS A 40 -15.27 -23.30 -2.41
C CYS A 40 -14.11 -22.45 -2.98
N VAL A 41 -13.53 -22.82 -4.11
CA VAL A 41 -12.41 -22.10 -4.73
C VAL A 41 -12.90 -21.32 -5.95
N LYS A 42 -12.61 -20.03 -5.97
CA LYS A 42 -12.68 -19.14 -7.13
C LYS A 42 -11.31 -18.71 -7.56
N VAL A 43 -11.07 -18.57 -8.84
CA VAL A 43 -9.84 -18.02 -9.40
C VAL A 43 -10.15 -16.79 -10.24
N VAL A 44 -9.48 -15.69 -9.95
CA VAL A 44 -9.58 -14.42 -10.69
C VAL A 44 -8.32 -14.26 -11.53
N GLU A 45 -8.44 -14.35 -12.84
CA GLU A 45 -7.35 -14.14 -13.78
C GLU A 45 -7.28 -12.68 -14.21
N LEU A 46 -6.17 -11.99 -13.94
CA LEU A 46 -5.94 -10.63 -14.43
C LEU A 46 -5.31 -10.64 -15.83
N ALA A 47 -5.74 -9.72 -16.69
CA ALA A 47 -5.26 -9.63 -18.07
C ALA A 47 -3.79 -9.16 -18.18
N LYS A 48 -3.27 -8.49 -17.16
CA LYS A 48 -1.87 -8.02 -17.03
C LYS A 48 -1.50 -7.81 -15.58
N ASN A 49 -0.22 -7.86 -15.27
CA ASN A 49 0.27 -7.56 -13.92
C ASN A 49 -0.15 -6.15 -13.46
N ALA A 50 -0.95 -6.10 -12.42
CA ALA A 50 -1.49 -4.88 -11.81
C ALA A 50 -0.83 -4.56 -10.46
N GLY A 51 -0.09 -5.51 -9.90
CA GLY A 51 0.60 -5.45 -8.61
C GLY A 51 -0.28 -5.86 -7.44
N GLN A 52 0.38 -6.32 -6.36
CA GLN A 52 -0.23 -6.97 -5.21
C GLN A 52 -1.50 -6.28 -4.66
N HIS A 53 -1.46 -4.95 -4.46
CA HIS A 53 -2.63 -4.25 -3.92
C HIS A 53 -3.86 -4.30 -4.83
N ASN A 54 -3.66 -4.23 -6.13
CA ASN A 54 -4.74 -4.32 -7.10
C ASN A 54 -5.23 -5.76 -7.28
N ALA A 55 -4.34 -6.75 -7.20
CA ALA A 55 -4.72 -8.15 -7.19
C ALA A 55 -5.60 -8.48 -5.97
N VAL A 56 -5.21 -8.02 -4.76
CA VAL A 56 -6.03 -8.18 -3.55
C VAL A 56 -7.37 -7.46 -3.70
N MET A 57 -7.42 -6.26 -4.31
CA MET A 57 -8.68 -5.56 -4.60
C MET A 57 -9.60 -6.38 -5.53
N ALA A 58 -9.04 -7.03 -6.56
CA ALA A 58 -9.81 -7.90 -7.44
C ALA A 58 -10.43 -9.07 -6.65
N GLY A 59 -9.64 -9.71 -5.77
CA GLY A 59 -10.14 -10.76 -4.89
C GLY A 59 -11.22 -10.29 -3.91
N LEU A 60 -11.06 -9.09 -3.34
CA LEU A 60 -12.06 -8.52 -2.43
C LEU A 60 -13.41 -8.22 -3.11
N ILE A 61 -13.41 -7.87 -4.39
CA ILE A 61 -14.65 -7.63 -5.15
C ILE A 61 -15.40 -8.93 -5.38
N GLU A 62 -14.70 -10.02 -5.68
CA GLU A 62 -15.28 -11.33 -5.98
C GLU A 62 -15.72 -12.11 -4.74
N GLY A 63 -15.24 -11.71 -3.55
CA GLY A 63 -15.66 -12.33 -2.30
C GLY A 63 -17.07 -11.92 -1.88
N SER A 64 -17.88 -12.89 -1.41
CA SER A 64 -19.30 -12.73 -1.08
C SER A 64 -19.63 -12.93 0.41
N VAL A 65 -18.60 -12.94 1.28
CA VAL A 65 -18.71 -13.24 2.72
C VAL A 65 -18.77 -11.98 3.59
N GLU A 66 -18.97 -12.16 4.91
CA GLU A 66 -19.00 -11.05 5.88
C GLU A 66 -17.62 -10.69 6.45
N GLU A 67 -16.68 -11.64 6.41
CA GLU A 67 -15.33 -11.51 6.96
C GLU A 67 -14.32 -11.87 5.88
N PHE A 68 -13.32 -11.01 5.67
CA PHE A 68 -12.32 -11.16 4.62
C PHE A 68 -10.93 -11.29 5.22
N ILE A 69 -10.23 -12.34 4.85
CA ILE A 69 -8.84 -12.60 5.25
C ILE A 69 -7.95 -12.52 4.02
N ALA A 70 -6.85 -11.78 4.10
CA ALA A 70 -5.81 -11.84 3.07
C ALA A 70 -4.55 -12.49 3.63
N MET A 71 -3.94 -13.31 2.81
CA MET A 71 -2.68 -14.00 3.09
C MET A 71 -1.86 -14.10 1.82
N ASP A 72 -0.54 -13.87 1.93
CA ASP A 72 0.39 -14.07 0.82
C ASP A 72 0.60 -15.58 0.57
N ASP A 73 0.88 -15.94 -0.67
CA ASP A 73 1.10 -17.32 -1.14
C ASP A 73 2.55 -17.82 -0.97
N ASP A 74 3.45 -16.99 -0.44
CA ASP A 74 4.89 -17.28 -0.31
C ASP A 74 5.27 -18.15 0.90
N MET A 75 4.27 -18.68 1.61
CA MET A 75 4.39 -19.52 2.82
C MET A 75 5.15 -18.86 3.99
N GLN A 76 5.47 -17.58 3.92
CA GLN A 76 6.06 -16.84 5.04
C GLN A 76 5.06 -16.66 6.19
N THR A 77 3.77 -16.63 5.86
CA THR A 77 2.66 -16.71 6.79
C THR A 77 1.96 -18.05 6.63
N HIS A 78 2.11 -18.93 7.62
CA HIS A 78 1.50 -20.25 7.56
C HIS A 78 0.03 -20.20 8.04
N PRO A 79 -0.90 -20.96 7.43
CA PRO A 79 -2.31 -21.02 7.83
C PRO A 79 -2.56 -21.30 9.32
N SER A 80 -1.66 -22.02 10.01
CA SER A 80 -1.74 -22.25 11.45
C SER A 80 -1.78 -20.98 12.32
N GLN A 81 -1.47 -19.82 11.74
CA GLN A 81 -1.56 -18.53 12.44
C GLN A 81 -2.94 -17.87 12.33
N LEU A 82 -3.87 -18.46 11.55
CA LEU A 82 -5.25 -17.96 11.38
C LEU A 82 -6.00 -17.92 12.72
N GLY A 83 -5.85 -18.93 13.56
CA GLY A 83 -6.51 -18.97 14.87
C GLY A 83 -6.22 -17.72 15.71
N LYS A 84 -4.93 -17.33 15.82
CA LYS A 84 -4.55 -16.12 16.58
C LYS A 84 -5.17 -14.83 16.02
N LEU A 85 -5.28 -14.75 14.69
CA LEU A 85 -5.85 -13.59 14.02
C LEU A 85 -7.36 -13.51 14.30
N LEU A 86 -8.06 -14.63 14.17
CA LEU A 86 -9.50 -14.73 14.39
C LEU A 86 -9.88 -14.58 15.87
N ASP A 87 -9.12 -15.17 16.80
CA ASP A 87 -9.33 -14.99 18.24
C ASP A 87 -9.29 -13.52 18.67
N GLU A 88 -8.40 -12.74 18.06
CA GLU A 88 -8.35 -11.28 18.30
C GLU A 88 -9.51 -10.55 17.63
N PHE A 89 -9.86 -10.95 16.41
CA PHE A 89 -10.93 -10.36 15.64
C PHE A 89 -12.32 -10.56 16.31
N ASP A 90 -12.54 -11.73 16.90
CA ASP A 90 -13.76 -12.08 17.63
C ASP A 90 -13.96 -11.24 18.92
N LYS A 91 -12.92 -10.51 19.38
CA LYS A 91 -13.06 -9.51 20.45
C LYS A 91 -13.79 -8.23 20.02
N GLY A 92 -14.19 -8.13 18.74
CA GLY A 92 -14.98 -7.03 18.21
C GLY A 92 -14.19 -5.96 17.48
N TYR A 93 -12.95 -6.24 17.08
CA TYR A 93 -12.21 -5.35 16.19
C TYR A 93 -12.75 -5.39 14.77
N ASP A 94 -12.60 -4.28 14.06
CA ASP A 94 -13.01 -4.16 12.66
C ASP A 94 -11.93 -4.65 11.69
N ILE A 95 -10.67 -4.50 12.12
CA ILE A 95 -9.48 -4.92 11.39
C ILE A 95 -8.47 -5.49 12.37
N VAL A 96 -7.90 -6.66 12.06
CA VAL A 96 -6.77 -7.21 12.80
C VAL A 96 -5.64 -7.55 11.84
N TYR A 97 -4.42 -7.14 12.18
CA TYR A 97 -3.20 -7.47 11.44
C TYR A 97 -2.37 -8.51 12.19
N GLY A 98 -1.88 -9.52 11.49
CA GLY A 98 -0.78 -10.34 12.00
C GLY A 98 0.56 -9.66 11.75
N TYR A 99 1.48 -9.61 12.72
CA TYR A 99 2.80 -9.02 12.51
C TYR A 99 3.92 -9.94 13.02
N TYR A 100 5.10 -9.83 12.41
CA TYR A 100 6.28 -10.59 12.80
C TYR A 100 7.07 -9.87 13.89
N GLU A 101 7.34 -10.55 15.03
CA GLU A 101 8.05 -9.95 16.18
C GLU A 101 9.53 -9.70 15.88
N HIS A 102 10.18 -10.61 15.17
CA HIS A 102 11.61 -10.53 14.89
C HIS A 102 11.91 -10.47 13.40
N LYS A 103 12.44 -9.33 12.95
CA LYS A 103 13.12 -9.19 11.67
C LYS A 103 14.60 -9.00 11.95
N GLU A 104 15.42 -10.04 11.81
CA GLU A 104 16.87 -9.91 11.80
C GLU A 104 17.32 -9.20 10.52
N HIS A 105 17.73 -7.94 10.65
CA HIS A 105 18.17 -7.14 9.52
C HIS A 105 19.49 -6.43 9.79
N SER A 106 20.35 -6.26 8.77
CA SER A 106 21.59 -5.48 8.86
C SER A 106 21.32 -4.01 9.25
N LYS A 107 22.27 -3.35 9.93
CA LYS A 107 22.13 -1.97 10.44
C LYS A 107 21.73 -0.94 9.37
N PHE A 108 22.22 -1.08 8.14
CA PHE A 108 21.87 -0.18 7.03
C PHE A 108 20.42 -0.36 6.55
N ARG A 109 19.94 -1.61 6.50
CA ARG A 109 18.56 -1.92 6.15
C ARG A 109 17.58 -1.47 7.25
N ASN A 110 18.02 -1.46 8.52
CA ASN A 110 17.25 -0.94 9.65
C ASN A 110 17.02 0.57 9.55
N PHE A 111 18.00 1.36 9.08
CA PHE A 111 17.81 2.80 8.87
C PHE A 111 16.78 3.08 7.76
N GLY A 112 16.89 2.42 6.61
CA GLY A 112 15.90 2.55 5.53
C GLY A 112 14.48 2.10 5.96
N SER A 113 14.39 1.02 6.75
CA SER A 113 13.14 0.55 7.34
C SER A 113 12.56 1.54 8.35
N TYR A 114 13.39 2.18 9.17
CA TYR A 114 12.97 3.21 10.12
C TYR A 114 12.43 4.46 9.40
N VAL A 115 13.13 4.94 8.38
CA VAL A 115 12.69 6.08 7.56
C VAL A 115 11.35 5.76 6.89
N ASN A 116 11.21 4.57 6.30
CA ASN A 116 9.95 4.11 5.71
C ASN A 116 8.84 4.03 6.75
N TYR A 117 9.09 3.46 7.93
CA TYR A 117 8.12 3.38 9.03
C TYR A 117 7.65 4.77 9.47
N MET A 118 8.58 5.71 9.67
CA MET A 118 8.24 7.09 10.06
C MET A 118 7.43 7.80 8.97
N THR A 119 7.82 7.61 7.71
CA THR A 119 7.10 8.17 6.55
C THR A 119 5.66 7.66 6.47
N VAL A 120 5.47 6.34 6.50
CA VAL A 120 4.15 5.69 6.50
C VAL A 120 3.31 6.18 7.67
N ARG A 121 3.92 6.26 8.87
CA ARG A 121 3.24 6.72 10.07
C ARG A 121 2.74 8.16 9.98
N ILE A 122 3.59 9.06 9.46
CA ILE A 122 3.24 10.49 9.29
C ILE A 122 2.20 10.64 8.18
N LEU A 123 2.44 10.02 7.03
CA LEU A 123 1.60 10.18 5.84
C LEU A 123 0.20 9.56 6.02
N LEU A 124 0.11 8.40 6.66
CA LEU A 124 -1.16 7.69 6.87
C LEU A 124 -1.78 7.92 8.25
N LYS A 125 -1.16 8.76 9.10
CA LYS A 125 -1.58 9.00 10.51
C LYS A 125 -1.74 7.70 11.30
N LYS A 126 -0.85 6.72 11.04
CA LYS A 126 -0.89 5.40 11.64
C LYS A 126 -0.60 5.48 13.15
N PRO A 127 -1.38 4.82 14.03
CA PRO A 127 -1.10 4.74 15.47
C PRO A 127 0.30 4.18 15.75
N LYS A 128 0.93 4.63 16.85
CA LYS A 128 2.32 4.26 17.21
C LYS A 128 2.48 2.77 17.43
N ASP A 129 1.51 2.16 18.08
CA ASP A 129 1.56 0.77 18.54
C ASP A 129 1.04 -0.22 17.51
N LEU A 130 0.39 0.27 16.45
CA LEU A 130 -0.14 -0.57 15.39
C LEU A 130 0.98 -1.07 14.48
N LYS A 131 1.14 -2.37 14.38
CA LYS A 131 2.00 -3.04 13.40
C LYS A 131 1.13 -3.64 12.31
N THR A 132 1.48 -3.44 11.05
CA THR A 132 0.70 -3.89 9.89
C THR A 132 1.53 -4.79 9.00
N SER A 133 0.88 -5.75 8.35
CA SER A 133 1.46 -6.65 7.35
C SER A 133 0.47 -6.90 6.21
N SER A 134 0.78 -7.81 5.29
CA SER A 134 -0.13 -8.32 4.26
C SER A 134 -1.11 -9.37 4.78
N PHE A 135 -0.89 -9.91 5.98
CA PHE A 135 -1.79 -10.85 6.64
C PHE A 135 -2.75 -10.11 7.58
N TRP A 136 -4.02 -10.09 7.24
CA TRP A 136 -5.04 -9.35 7.98
C TRP A 136 -6.44 -9.95 7.80
N VAL A 137 -7.34 -9.64 8.72
CA VAL A 137 -8.77 -9.88 8.63
C VAL A 137 -9.53 -8.57 8.75
N ILE A 138 -10.61 -8.43 7.99
CA ILE A 138 -11.48 -7.23 7.97
C ILE A 138 -12.95 -7.62 7.92
N ARG A 139 -13.80 -6.74 8.45
CA ARG A 139 -15.26 -6.83 8.29
C ARG A 139 -15.71 -6.35 6.92
N LYS A 140 -16.88 -6.80 6.49
CA LYS A 140 -17.49 -6.46 5.20
C LYS A 140 -17.57 -4.95 4.95
N PHE A 141 -17.98 -4.15 5.90
CA PHE A 141 -18.09 -2.71 5.69
C PHE A 141 -16.73 -2.04 5.36
N VAL A 142 -15.63 -2.59 5.90
CA VAL A 142 -14.27 -2.13 5.55
C VAL A 142 -13.93 -2.49 4.11
N ARG A 143 -14.29 -3.70 3.70
CA ARG A 143 -14.16 -4.15 2.31
C ARG A 143 -15.00 -3.27 1.38
N ASP A 144 -16.27 -3.05 1.72
CA ASP A 144 -17.21 -2.28 0.89
C ASP A 144 -16.68 -0.85 0.66
N TYR A 145 -16.15 -0.19 1.69
CA TYR A 145 -15.47 1.09 1.55
C TYR A 145 -14.21 1.00 0.67
N ALA A 146 -13.40 -0.04 0.84
CA ALA A 146 -12.16 -0.18 0.07
C ALA A 146 -12.42 -0.39 -1.43
N VAL A 147 -13.41 -1.19 -1.81
CA VAL A 147 -13.72 -1.50 -3.20
C VAL A 147 -14.40 -0.35 -3.96
N GLU A 148 -14.92 0.67 -3.25
CA GLU A 148 -15.37 1.91 -3.87
C GLU A 148 -14.21 2.76 -4.43
N TYR A 149 -12.99 2.54 -3.95
CA TYR A 149 -11.81 3.27 -4.41
C TYR A 149 -11.37 2.80 -5.80
N LYS A 150 -11.48 3.68 -6.80
CA LYS A 150 -11.28 3.35 -8.23
C LYS A 150 -9.96 3.88 -8.82
N SER A 151 -9.03 4.39 -8.01
CA SER A 151 -7.76 4.91 -8.53
C SER A 151 -6.75 3.79 -8.77
N ALA A 152 -5.99 3.90 -9.85
CA ALA A 152 -4.91 2.95 -10.21
C ALA A 152 -3.78 2.85 -9.15
N TYR A 153 -3.68 3.84 -8.27
CA TYR A 153 -2.68 3.89 -7.19
C TYR A 153 -3.29 3.40 -5.87
N THR A 154 -3.59 2.13 -5.80
CA THR A 154 -4.19 1.52 -4.61
C THR A 154 -3.15 1.26 -3.53
N HIS A 155 -3.48 1.62 -2.29
CA HIS A 155 -2.72 1.26 -1.09
C HIS A 155 -3.69 0.82 0.00
N LEU A 156 -3.95 -0.48 0.10
CA LEU A 156 -4.99 -1.07 0.96
C LEU A 156 -4.87 -0.63 2.43
N GLN A 157 -3.65 -0.66 3.01
CA GLN A 157 -3.47 -0.23 4.39
C GLN A 157 -3.88 1.23 4.59
N GLY A 158 -3.63 2.10 3.61
CA GLY A 158 -4.06 3.49 3.65
C GLY A 158 -5.57 3.65 3.61
N LEU A 159 -6.27 2.82 2.83
CA LEU A 159 -7.73 2.77 2.79
C LEU A 159 -8.29 2.27 4.13
N PHE A 160 -7.78 1.17 4.65
CA PHE A 160 -8.22 0.59 5.91
C PHE A 160 -8.06 1.55 7.11
N LEU A 161 -6.93 2.26 7.20
CA LEU A 161 -6.69 3.25 8.25
C LEU A 161 -7.61 4.49 8.17
N ARG A 162 -8.27 4.71 7.04
CA ARG A 162 -9.28 5.78 6.87
C ARG A 162 -10.68 5.33 7.26
N THR A 163 -10.95 4.02 7.22
CA THR A 163 -12.30 3.47 7.43
C THR A 163 -12.66 3.44 8.90
N THR A 164 -11.76 2.98 9.76
CA THR A 164 -12.02 2.79 11.19
C THR A 164 -10.80 3.08 12.05
N ARG A 165 -11.02 3.30 13.34
CA ARG A 165 -9.97 3.35 14.36
C ARG A 165 -9.93 2.10 15.24
N ASN A 166 -10.93 1.22 15.13
CA ASN A 166 -11.06 -0.02 15.89
C ASN A 166 -10.19 -1.11 15.26
N ILE A 167 -8.87 -0.97 15.39
CA ILE A 167 -7.86 -1.79 14.72
C ILE A 167 -6.92 -2.37 15.75
N SER A 168 -6.65 -3.68 15.65
CA SER A 168 -5.67 -4.38 16.49
C SER A 168 -4.57 -5.03 15.65
N SER A 169 -3.55 -5.55 16.32
CA SER A 169 -2.50 -6.35 15.70
C SER A 169 -1.97 -7.41 16.65
N VAL A 170 -1.74 -8.62 16.15
CA VAL A 170 -1.27 -9.77 16.92
C VAL A 170 0.06 -10.28 16.42
N PRO A 171 0.95 -10.75 17.31
CA PRO A 171 2.21 -11.36 16.92
C PRO A 171 1.98 -12.74 16.30
N ILE A 172 2.59 -12.96 15.14
CA ILE A 172 2.56 -14.23 14.42
C ILE A 172 3.99 -14.74 14.18
N GLN A 173 4.11 -16.04 13.95
CA GLN A 173 5.39 -16.65 13.59
C GLN A 173 5.73 -16.36 12.14
N HIS A 174 7.00 -16.07 11.88
CA HIS A 174 7.56 -15.91 10.55
C HIS A 174 8.23 -17.21 10.11
N PHE A 175 7.77 -17.76 9.01
CA PHE A 175 8.37 -18.95 8.40
C PHE A 175 9.37 -18.54 7.32
N LYS A 176 10.38 -19.38 7.08
CA LYS A 176 11.32 -19.11 5.99
C LYS A 176 10.62 -19.29 4.65
N ARG A 177 10.90 -18.38 3.71
CA ARG A 177 10.44 -18.52 2.35
C ARG A 177 11.02 -19.76 1.71
N GLU A 178 10.19 -20.62 1.16
CA GLU A 178 10.62 -21.89 0.55
C GLU A 178 11.14 -21.67 -0.88
N VAL A 179 10.57 -20.72 -1.63
CA VAL A 179 10.90 -20.47 -3.03
C VAL A 179 11.08 -18.96 -3.29
N GLY A 180 12.14 -18.60 -4.03
CA GLY A 180 12.36 -17.24 -4.53
C GLY A 180 13.29 -16.37 -3.68
N THR A 181 13.89 -15.34 -4.30
CA THR A 181 14.79 -14.37 -3.66
C THR A 181 14.10 -13.02 -3.54
N SER A 182 14.30 -12.35 -2.40
CA SER A 182 13.78 -11.00 -2.16
C SER A 182 14.59 -9.97 -2.97
N ASN A 183 14.04 -9.50 -4.08
CA ASN A 183 14.64 -8.46 -4.92
C ASN A 183 14.19 -7.05 -4.49
N TYR A 184 14.72 -6.52 -3.39
CA TYR A 184 14.56 -5.12 -3.03
C TYR A 184 15.50 -4.23 -3.86
N THR A 185 14.97 -3.65 -4.94
CA THR A 185 15.69 -2.69 -5.78
C THR A 185 15.29 -1.26 -5.40
N LEU A 186 16.22 -0.29 -5.54
CA LEU A 186 15.95 1.13 -5.30
C LEU A 186 14.72 1.63 -6.08
N LYS A 187 14.51 1.13 -7.31
CA LYS A 187 13.31 1.42 -8.12
C LYS A 187 12.01 0.98 -7.43
N LYS A 188 12.00 -0.20 -6.77
CA LYS A 188 10.82 -0.68 -6.03
C LYS A 188 10.53 0.19 -4.79
N LEU A 189 11.58 0.68 -4.12
CA LEU A 189 11.46 1.60 -3.00
C LEU A 189 10.86 2.95 -3.43
N ILE A 190 11.35 3.53 -4.53
CA ILE A 190 10.81 4.78 -5.09
C ILE A 190 9.35 4.60 -5.49
N LYS A 191 8.99 3.48 -6.14
CA LYS A 191 7.60 3.17 -6.50
C LYS A 191 6.70 3.03 -5.28
N LEU A 192 7.18 2.38 -4.21
CA LEU A 192 6.45 2.25 -2.95
C LEU A 192 6.21 3.62 -2.31
N TRP A 193 7.24 4.47 -2.25
CA TRP A 193 7.14 5.83 -1.73
C TRP A 193 6.18 6.68 -2.57
N SER A 194 6.28 6.60 -3.88
CA SER A 194 5.36 7.28 -4.79
C SER A 194 3.90 6.88 -4.50
N ASN A 195 3.61 5.59 -4.33
CA ASN A 195 2.25 5.14 -3.99
C ASN A 195 1.76 5.73 -2.66
N ILE A 196 2.59 5.71 -1.60
CA ILE A 196 2.23 6.23 -0.28
C ILE A 196 2.03 7.75 -0.30
N LEU A 197 2.86 8.49 -1.05
CA LEU A 197 2.72 9.95 -1.22
C LEU A 197 1.36 10.34 -1.79
N GLY A 198 0.79 9.53 -2.68
CA GLY A 198 -0.55 9.77 -3.25
C GLY A 198 -1.70 9.71 -2.22
N PHE A 199 -1.49 9.10 -1.06
CA PHE A 199 -2.49 9.02 0.02
C PHE A 199 -2.41 10.17 1.03
N SER A 200 -1.45 11.08 0.91
CA SER A 200 -1.23 12.13 1.90
C SER A 200 -0.95 13.48 1.24
N ILE A 201 -1.52 14.53 1.81
CA ILE A 201 -1.21 15.92 1.45
C ILE A 201 -0.01 16.47 2.24
N VAL A 202 0.58 15.69 3.14
CA VAL A 202 1.68 16.12 4.02
C VAL A 202 2.88 16.67 3.23
N PRO A 203 3.35 16.06 2.12
CA PRO A 203 4.45 16.61 1.34
C PRO A 203 4.15 18.01 0.79
N LEU A 204 2.90 18.22 0.36
CA LEU A 204 2.46 19.53 -0.14
C LEU A 204 2.39 20.56 1.01
N GLN A 205 1.91 20.16 2.19
CA GLN A 205 1.93 20.99 3.40
C GLN A 205 3.36 21.33 3.84
N MET A 206 4.28 20.37 3.82
CA MET A 206 5.70 20.63 4.10
C MET A 206 6.29 21.63 3.12
N ALA A 207 6.00 21.50 1.82
CA ALA A 207 6.43 22.47 0.81
C ALA A 207 5.88 23.87 1.13
N THR A 208 4.61 23.99 1.51
CA THR A 208 3.97 25.25 1.89
C THR A 208 4.63 25.88 3.13
N TYR A 209 4.84 25.12 4.20
CA TYR A 209 5.47 25.63 5.43
C TYR A 209 6.93 26.03 5.18
N THR A 210 7.67 25.25 4.39
CA THR A 210 9.04 25.56 4.02
C THR A 210 9.09 26.85 3.17
N GLY A 211 8.20 26.99 2.19
CA GLY A 211 8.08 28.20 1.37
C GLY A 211 7.74 29.44 2.22
N PHE A 212 6.80 29.33 3.16
CA PHE A 212 6.45 30.41 4.08
C PHE A 212 7.63 30.82 4.96
N PHE A 213 8.37 29.86 5.52
CA PHE A 213 9.56 30.12 6.34
C PHE A 213 10.64 30.87 5.56
N PHE A 214 11.00 30.41 4.35
CA PHE A 214 11.99 31.09 3.52
C PHE A 214 11.50 32.45 3.01
N SER A 215 10.21 32.61 2.74
CA SER A 215 9.61 33.90 2.38
C SER A 215 9.77 34.92 3.51
N LEU A 216 9.52 34.51 4.75
CA LEU A 216 9.70 35.38 5.93
C LEU A 216 11.15 35.83 6.08
N ILE A 217 12.11 34.89 5.96
CA ILE A 217 13.55 35.19 5.98
C ILE A 217 13.90 36.15 4.84
N GLY A 218 13.38 35.93 3.64
CA GLY A 218 13.63 36.79 2.49
C GLY A 218 13.14 38.23 2.71
N ILE A 219 11.95 38.40 3.27
CA ILE A 219 11.39 39.70 3.63
C ILE A 219 12.27 40.41 4.66
N LEU A 220 12.67 39.71 5.73
CA LEU A 220 13.52 40.26 6.77
C LEU A 220 14.90 40.66 6.21
N ALA A 221 15.48 39.83 5.34
CA ALA A 221 16.73 40.14 4.66
C ALA A 221 16.62 41.37 3.75
N ALA A 222 15.53 41.46 2.98
CA ALA A 222 15.28 42.63 2.11
C ALA A 222 15.17 43.94 2.92
N ILE A 223 14.42 43.91 4.05
CA ILE A 223 14.35 45.03 4.98
C ILE A 223 15.74 45.41 5.50
N GLY A 224 16.51 44.39 5.94
CA GLY A 224 17.87 44.59 6.41
C GLY A 224 18.80 45.23 5.37
N VAL A 225 18.74 44.80 4.13
CA VAL A 225 19.51 45.40 3.00
C VAL A 225 19.11 46.83 2.77
N ILE A 226 17.83 47.17 2.80
CA ILE A 226 17.32 48.54 2.66
C ILE A 226 17.86 49.42 3.78
N ILE A 227 17.79 48.97 5.04
CA ILE A 227 18.32 49.73 6.19
C ILE A 227 19.84 49.97 6.07
N LEU A 228 20.59 48.86 5.72
CA LEU A 228 22.01 48.96 5.50
C LEU A 228 22.43 49.96 4.43
N LYS A 229 21.66 50.05 3.36
CA LYS A 229 21.89 51.03 2.28
C LYS A 229 21.77 52.46 2.75
N PHE A 230 20.85 52.77 3.69
CA PHE A 230 20.74 54.10 4.29
C PHE A 230 21.85 54.40 5.28
N VAL A 231 22.34 53.39 6.01
CA VAL A 231 23.38 53.54 7.07
C VAL A 231 24.80 53.55 6.47
N ARG A 232 25.05 52.79 5.40
CA ARG A 232 26.36 52.63 4.74
C ARG A 232 26.21 52.68 3.21
N PRO A 233 26.21 53.85 2.57
CA PRO A 233 26.00 54.02 1.12
C PRO A 233 27.05 53.35 0.22
N ALA A 234 28.25 53.03 0.76
CA ALA A 234 29.41 52.54 0.00
C ALA A 234 29.57 50.99 0.05
N THR A 235 28.52 50.23 0.26
CA THR A 235 28.61 48.75 0.25
C THR A 235 28.66 48.23 -1.18
N TYR A 236 29.80 47.60 -1.49
CA TYR A 236 30.09 46.97 -2.77
C TYR A 236 29.91 45.45 -2.74
N ILE A 237 29.36 44.93 -3.83
CA ILE A 237 29.59 43.64 -4.44
C ILE A 237 28.89 42.45 -3.73
N GLY A 238 27.67 42.22 -4.17
CA GLY A 238 26.93 40.98 -3.85
C GLY A 238 26.65 40.07 -5.05
N TRP A 239 27.38 40.21 -6.20
CA TRP A 239 27.02 39.48 -7.42
C TRP A 239 27.11 37.94 -7.23
N PRO A 240 28.19 37.35 -6.64
CA PRO A 240 28.24 35.91 -6.41
C PRO A 240 27.19 35.41 -5.41
N SER A 241 26.97 36.17 -4.33
CA SER A 241 25.95 35.80 -3.32
C SER A 241 24.52 35.91 -3.88
N MET A 242 24.26 36.93 -4.70
CA MET A 242 22.97 37.08 -5.39
C MET A 242 22.73 35.93 -6.36
N MET A 243 23.73 35.54 -7.17
CA MET A 243 23.62 34.39 -8.08
C MET A 243 23.42 33.07 -7.32
N ALA A 244 24.16 32.84 -6.26
CA ALA A 244 23.97 31.65 -5.42
C ALA A 244 22.55 31.58 -4.83
N THR A 245 22.04 32.72 -4.34
CA THR A 245 20.69 32.82 -3.79
C THR A 245 19.62 32.55 -4.86
N ILE A 246 19.74 33.16 -6.05
CA ILE A 246 18.83 32.94 -7.18
C ILE A 246 18.85 31.46 -7.59
N CYS A 247 20.02 30.84 -7.76
CA CYS A 247 20.13 29.44 -8.13
C CYS A 247 19.50 28.51 -7.07
N PHE A 248 19.73 28.78 -5.79
CA PHE A 248 19.16 28.00 -4.68
C PHE A 248 17.63 28.08 -4.68
N PHE A 249 17.06 29.29 -4.71
CA PHE A 249 15.60 29.44 -4.69
C PHE A 249 14.93 28.99 -6.00
N SER A 250 15.60 29.12 -7.14
CA SER A 250 15.11 28.57 -8.40
C SER A 250 15.08 27.04 -8.36
N GLY A 251 16.11 26.39 -7.84
CA GLY A 251 16.13 24.94 -7.64
C GLY A 251 15.02 24.47 -6.68
N LEU A 252 14.82 25.18 -5.57
CA LEU A 252 13.75 24.90 -4.62
C LEU A 252 12.35 25.07 -5.25
N ASN A 253 12.16 26.12 -6.07
CA ASN A 253 10.92 26.32 -6.83
C ASN A 253 10.64 25.17 -7.80
N LEU A 254 11.63 24.73 -8.56
CA LEU A 254 11.50 23.60 -9.48
C LEU A 254 11.13 22.31 -8.74
N MET A 255 11.71 22.09 -7.55
CA MET A 255 11.36 20.94 -6.71
C MET A 255 9.89 20.97 -6.26
N PHE A 256 9.40 22.15 -5.82
CA PHE A 256 8.00 22.30 -5.43
C PHE A 256 7.03 22.17 -6.62
N MET A 257 7.39 22.72 -7.77
CA MET A 257 6.63 22.51 -9.00
C MET A 257 6.56 21.03 -9.39
N GLY A 258 7.65 20.29 -9.20
CA GLY A 258 7.69 18.84 -9.42
C GLY A 258 6.71 18.10 -8.51
N ILE A 259 6.67 18.45 -7.20
CA ILE A 259 5.71 17.88 -6.25
C ILE A 259 4.27 18.17 -6.69
N ILE A 260 3.96 19.43 -7.03
CA ILE A 260 2.62 19.83 -7.52
C ILE A 260 2.27 19.05 -8.79
N GLY A 261 3.20 18.96 -9.74
CA GLY A 261 3.03 18.19 -10.98
C GLY A 261 2.70 16.72 -10.73
N GLU A 262 3.33 16.07 -9.75
CA GLU A 262 3.01 14.70 -9.35
C GLU A 262 1.56 14.58 -8.83
N TYR A 263 1.09 15.51 -8.00
CA TYR A 263 -0.31 15.53 -7.52
C TYR A 263 -1.30 15.79 -8.65
N VAL A 264 -1.02 16.75 -9.52
CA VAL A 264 -1.86 17.04 -10.70
C VAL A 264 -1.93 15.83 -11.63
N GLY A 265 -0.79 15.18 -11.89
CA GLY A 265 -0.74 13.94 -12.68
C GLY A 265 -1.61 12.83 -12.09
N ARG A 266 -1.62 12.68 -10.77
CA ARG A 266 -2.48 11.68 -10.08
C ARG A 266 -3.96 12.03 -10.15
N ILE A 267 -4.32 13.30 -10.01
CA ILE A 267 -5.69 13.78 -10.19
C ILE A 267 -6.14 13.48 -11.62
N PHE A 268 -5.33 13.81 -12.61
CA PHE A 268 -5.61 13.53 -14.01
C PHE A 268 -5.84 12.04 -14.28
N LEU A 269 -4.96 11.17 -13.78
CA LEU A 269 -5.10 9.71 -13.92
C LEU A 269 -6.33 9.18 -13.16
N GLY A 270 -6.66 9.74 -12.00
CA GLY A 270 -7.88 9.40 -11.28
C GLY A 270 -9.16 9.79 -12.01
N MET A 271 -9.12 10.90 -12.74
CA MET A 271 -10.26 11.38 -13.55
C MET A 271 -10.39 10.65 -14.90
N SER A 272 -9.32 10.08 -15.41
CA SER A 272 -9.27 9.46 -16.74
C SER A 272 -10.03 8.12 -16.84
N LYS A 273 -10.68 7.67 -15.75
CA LYS A 273 -11.44 6.40 -15.69
C LYS A 273 -10.65 5.16 -16.12
N ASN A 274 -9.31 5.24 -16.10
CA ASN A 274 -8.49 4.06 -16.34
C ASN A 274 -8.74 3.02 -15.23
N PRO A 275 -9.04 1.77 -15.59
CA PRO A 275 -9.30 0.74 -14.59
C PRO A 275 -8.03 0.44 -13.78
N GLN A 276 -8.18 0.15 -12.49
CA GLN A 276 -7.07 -0.26 -11.61
C GLN A 276 -6.40 -1.53 -12.13
N TYR A 277 -7.20 -2.45 -12.62
CA TYR A 277 -6.84 -3.73 -13.21
C TYR A 277 -7.93 -4.14 -14.20
N VAL A 278 -7.63 -5.14 -15.00
CA VAL A 278 -8.60 -5.74 -15.92
C VAL A 278 -8.68 -7.22 -15.60
N VAL A 279 -9.85 -7.67 -15.19
CA VAL A 279 -10.14 -9.09 -15.02
C VAL A 279 -10.36 -9.68 -16.41
N ARG A 280 -9.60 -10.73 -16.75
CA ARG A 280 -9.78 -11.49 -17.98
C ARG A 280 -10.96 -12.43 -17.83
N GLN A 281 -10.95 -13.21 -16.75
CA GLN A 281 -11.96 -14.19 -16.44
C GLN A 281 -11.99 -14.51 -14.95
N VAL A 282 -13.17 -14.89 -14.46
CA VAL A 282 -13.36 -15.48 -13.13
C VAL A 282 -13.75 -16.94 -13.35
N HIS A 283 -13.00 -17.84 -12.74
CA HIS A 283 -13.22 -19.28 -12.84
C HIS A 283 -13.77 -19.79 -11.50
N HIS A 284 -14.87 -20.50 -11.55
CA HIS A 284 -15.46 -21.20 -10.41
C HIS A 284 -16.13 -22.47 -10.92
N LYS A 285 -16.38 -23.40 -10.04
CA LYS A 285 -17.10 -24.63 -10.37
C LYS A 285 -18.56 -24.32 -10.50
N ASP A 286 -19.12 -24.45 -11.71
CA ASP A 286 -20.57 -24.27 -11.94
C ASP A 286 -21.35 -25.44 -11.37
N ALA A 287 -22.52 -25.17 -10.77
CA ALA A 287 -23.41 -26.21 -10.26
C ALA A 287 -23.91 -27.16 -11.38
N SER A 288 -23.82 -26.73 -12.64
CA SER A 288 -24.15 -27.56 -13.82
C SER A 288 -23.15 -28.70 -14.08
N ASP A 289 -21.90 -28.58 -13.61
CA ASP A 289 -20.87 -29.61 -13.80
C ASP A 289 -21.06 -30.82 -12.86
N GLU A 290 -21.87 -30.68 -11.81
CA GLU A 290 -22.21 -31.78 -10.90
C GLU A 290 -23.30 -32.69 -11.47
N GLU A 291 -24.26 -32.14 -12.24
CA GLU A 291 -25.33 -32.93 -12.86
C GLU A 291 -24.85 -33.80 -14.03
N GLU A 292 -23.76 -33.45 -14.69
CA GLU A 292 -23.19 -34.22 -15.80
C GLU A 292 -22.33 -35.40 -15.34
N LYS A 293 -21.86 -35.43 -14.11
CA LYS A 293 -21.10 -36.55 -13.53
C LYS A 293 -21.99 -37.62 -12.86
N GLU A 294 -23.25 -37.31 -12.56
CA GLU A 294 -24.21 -38.25 -12.01
C GLU A 294 -25.09 -38.93 -13.09
N ARG A 295 -24.90 -38.57 -14.35
CA ARG A 295 -25.52 -39.24 -15.51
C ARG A 295 -24.54 -40.20 -16.20
#